data_4b264baad53b6eac0c7c655eb7a43f16
#
_entry.id   4b264baad53b6eac0c7c655eb7a43f16
#
_cell.length_a   1.000
_cell.length_b   1.000
_cell.length_c   1.000
_cell.angle_alpha   90.00
_cell.angle_beta   90.00
_cell.angle_gamma   90.00
#
_symmetry.space_group_name_H-M   'P 1'
#
loop_
_entity.id
_entity.type
_entity.pdbx_description
1 polymer ?
#
loop_
_entity_poly.entity_id
_entity_poly.type
_entity_poly.pdbx_seq_one_letter_code
_entity_poly.pdbx_strand_id
1 'polypeptide(L)'
;LFLLSLIILAILAIFYRVPMSWHIIEVFIPLGILFIFCVAVGLILSTVCVFFRDLEYLWEVIVMLIMYCSAIFYYVDKVEKVKTVLQFNPLYCIISNVRCVVMEGGSLFTSMSYGISNLTMMLYSLGFSLVALVIGIVMFKKNQDKFILHI
;
A
#
# COMPACT_ATOMS: atom_id res chain seq x y z
N LEU A 1 6.92 12.12 9.64
CA LEU A 1 5.46 12.06 9.56
C LEU A 1 4.95 10.63 9.73
N PHE A 2 5.42 9.64 8.98
CA PHE A 2 4.95 8.24 9.08
C PHE A 2 5.05 7.65 10.50
N LEU A 3 6.21 7.79 11.15
CA LEU A 3 6.41 7.32 12.53
C LEU A 3 5.46 8.01 13.52
N LEU A 4 5.23 9.31 13.35
CA LEU A 4 4.32 10.08 14.18
C LEU A 4 2.88 9.59 14.02
N SER A 5 2.44 9.32 12.78
CA SER A 5 1.11 8.75 12.51
C SER A 5 0.96 7.36 13.12
N LEU A 6 2.02 6.55 13.13
CA LEU A 6 2.02 5.22 13.71
C LEU A 6 1.93 5.26 15.25
N ILE A 7 2.59 6.23 15.88
CA ILE A 7 2.48 6.48 17.33
C ILE A 7 1.05 6.91 17.69
N ILE A 8 0.46 7.84 16.93
CA ILE A 8 -0.93 8.29 17.16
C ILE A 8 -1.89 7.11 17.01
N LEU A 9 -1.71 6.26 16.00
CA LEU A 9 -2.53 5.08 15.79
C LEU A 9 -2.40 4.09 16.96
N ALA A 10 -1.20 3.87 17.49
CA ALA A 10 -0.98 3.02 18.64
C ALA A 10 -1.69 3.57 19.90
N ILE A 11 -1.61 4.88 20.14
CA ILE A 11 -2.30 5.53 21.26
C ILE A 11 -3.82 5.36 21.14
N LEU A 12 -4.37 5.59 19.94
CA LEU A 12 -5.80 5.41 19.67
C LEU A 12 -6.24 3.96 19.85
N ALA A 13 -5.46 2.99 19.39
CA ALA A 13 -5.76 1.56 19.56
C ALA A 13 -5.85 1.17 21.05
N ILE A 14 -4.97 1.70 21.88
CA ILE A 14 -5.01 1.49 23.34
C ILE A 14 -6.25 2.17 23.94
N PHE A 15 -6.56 3.40 23.52
CA PHE A 15 -7.69 4.15 24.04
C PHE A 15 -9.04 3.51 23.73
N TYR A 16 -9.21 3.01 22.50
CA TYR A 16 -10.43 2.33 22.05
C TYR A 16 -10.51 0.86 22.47
N ARG A 17 -9.54 0.37 23.26
CA ARG A 17 -9.48 -1.04 23.70
C ARG A 17 -9.68 -2.02 22.54
N VAL A 18 -9.07 -1.75 21.39
CA VAL A 18 -9.06 -2.70 20.27
C VAL A 18 -8.49 -4.02 20.80
N PRO A 19 -9.12 -5.18 20.51
CA PRO A 19 -8.61 -6.46 20.98
C PRO A 19 -7.20 -6.69 20.45
N MET A 20 -6.21 -6.34 21.29
CA MET A 20 -4.80 -6.54 20.96
C MET A 20 -4.47 -8.03 21.08
N SER A 21 -4.75 -8.76 20.02
CA SER A 21 -4.34 -10.15 19.89
C SER A 21 -2.82 -10.23 19.66
N TRP A 22 -2.20 -11.35 20.00
CA TRP A 22 -0.80 -11.63 19.69
C TRP A 22 -0.49 -11.48 18.19
N HIS A 23 -1.51 -11.54 17.33
CA HIS A 23 -1.42 -11.33 15.89
C HIS A 23 -1.06 -9.90 15.47
N ILE A 24 -1.01 -8.94 16.40
CA ILE A 24 -0.60 -7.55 16.08
C ILE A 24 0.84 -7.48 15.54
N ILE A 25 1.68 -8.46 15.88
CA ILE A 25 3.03 -8.58 15.33
C ILE A 25 2.98 -8.87 13.81
N GLU A 26 1.94 -9.55 13.34
CA GLU A 26 1.75 -9.86 11.92
C GLU A 26 1.54 -8.59 11.07
N VAL A 27 1.13 -7.46 11.68
CA VAL A 27 0.97 -6.17 10.98
C VAL A 27 2.29 -5.66 10.38
N PHE A 28 3.43 -6.04 10.94
CA PHE A 28 4.73 -5.65 10.38
C PHE A 28 4.98 -6.22 8.98
N ILE A 29 4.33 -7.34 8.63
CA ILE A 29 4.49 -7.95 7.30
C ILE A 29 3.85 -7.06 6.21
N PRO A 30 2.55 -6.72 6.25
CA PRO A 30 1.96 -5.84 5.25
C PRO A 30 2.56 -4.42 5.28
N LEU A 31 3.03 -3.92 6.44
CA LEU A 31 3.76 -2.65 6.51
C LEU A 31 5.10 -2.72 5.78
N GLY A 32 5.83 -3.84 5.88
CA GLY A 32 7.06 -4.06 5.11
C GLY A 32 6.79 -4.09 3.60
N ILE A 33 5.71 -4.74 3.17
CA ILE A 33 5.29 -4.77 1.76
C ILE A 33 4.93 -3.35 1.29
N LEU A 34 4.21 -2.59 2.11
CA LEU A 34 3.87 -1.20 1.82
C LEU A 34 5.14 -0.34 1.65
N PHE A 35 6.13 -0.53 2.52
CA PHE A 35 7.41 0.19 2.43
C PHE A 35 8.12 -0.09 1.09
N ILE A 36 8.22 -1.37 0.70
CA ILE A 36 8.81 -1.77 -0.59
C ILE A 36 8.04 -1.13 -1.75
N PHE A 37 6.71 -1.13 -1.68
CA PHE A 37 5.85 -0.51 -2.69
C PHE A 37 6.09 1.00 -2.79
N CYS A 38 6.18 1.71 -1.66
CA CYS A 38 6.47 3.14 -1.62
C CYS A 38 7.84 3.48 -2.23
N VAL A 39 8.87 2.68 -1.93
CA VAL A 39 10.19 2.85 -2.54
C VAL A 39 10.13 2.64 -4.06
N ALA A 40 9.42 1.61 -4.51
CA ALA A 40 9.24 1.32 -5.94
C ALA A 40 8.59 2.49 -6.68
N VAL A 41 7.45 2.98 -6.17
CA VAL A 41 6.74 4.11 -6.74
C VAL A 41 7.59 5.38 -6.69
N GLY A 42 8.31 5.62 -5.59
CA GLY A 42 9.21 6.76 -5.45
C GLY A 42 10.32 6.78 -6.50
N LEU A 43 10.94 5.63 -6.81
CA LEU A 43 11.95 5.52 -7.86
C LEU A 43 11.37 5.81 -9.26
N ILE A 44 10.17 5.29 -9.55
CA ILE A 44 9.50 5.54 -10.82
C ILE A 44 9.18 7.04 -10.95
N LEU A 45 8.58 7.63 -9.92
CA LEU A 45 8.22 9.06 -9.91
C LEU A 45 9.43 9.96 -10.03
N SER A 46 10.50 9.66 -9.28
CA SER A 46 11.76 10.41 -9.36
C SER A 46 12.30 10.45 -10.78
N THR A 47 12.23 9.30 -11.48
CA THR A 47 12.68 9.23 -12.88
C THR A 47 11.77 10.02 -13.82
N VAL A 48 10.45 9.92 -13.65
CA VAL A 48 9.48 10.59 -14.52
C VAL A 48 9.46 12.10 -14.28
N CYS A 49 9.64 12.56 -13.04
CA CYS A 49 9.65 13.96 -12.66
C CYS A 49 10.77 14.76 -13.34
N VAL A 50 11.91 14.12 -13.63
CA VAL A 50 13.00 14.77 -14.37
C VAL A 50 12.61 15.09 -15.81
N PHE A 51 11.77 14.25 -16.43
CA PHE A 51 11.31 14.46 -17.81
C PHE A 51 10.06 15.33 -17.90
N PHE A 52 9.21 15.29 -16.88
CA PHE A 52 7.93 15.99 -16.84
C PHE A 52 7.84 16.85 -15.59
N ARG A 53 8.18 18.13 -15.73
CA ARG A 53 8.19 19.10 -14.64
C ARG A 53 6.79 19.34 -14.02
N ASP A 54 5.74 19.13 -14.81
CA ASP A 54 4.35 19.29 -14.37
C ASP A 54 3.81 18.09 -13.60
N LEU A 55 4.62 17.03 -13.43
CA LEU A 55 4.21 15.82 -12.73
C LEU A 55 3.84 16.08 -11.26
N GLU A 56 4.43 17.10 -10.65
CA GLU A 56 4.15 17.47 -9.26
C GLU A 56 2.67 17.83 -9.05
N TYR A 57 2.09 18.61 -9.94
CA TYR A 57 0.66 18.97 -9.88
C TYR A 57 -0.25 17.79 -10.21
N LEU A 58 0.12 16.97 -11.20
CA LEU A 58 -0.63 15.76 -11.55
C LEU A 58 -0.58 14.73 -10.43
N TRP A 59 0.52 14.68 -9.69
CA TRP A 59 0.70 13.73 -8.59
C TRP A 59 -0.30 13.94 -7.46
N GLU A 60 -0.63 15.17 -7.11
CA GLU A 60 -1.65 15.47 -6.09
C GLU A 60 -3.02 14.87 -6.47
N VAL A 61 -3.41 15.00 -7.73
CA VAL A 61 -4.66 14.44 -8.24
C VAL A 61 -4.62 12.91 -8.24
N ILE A 62 -3.49 12.32 -8.67
CA ILE A 62 -3.29 10.86 -8.68
C ILE A 62 -3.36 10.29 -7.26
N VAL A 63 -2.74 10.92 -6.27
CA VAL A 63 -2.80 10.50 -4.87
C VAL A 63 -4.25 10.51 -4.35
N MET A 64 -5.03 11.53 -4.70
CA MET A 64 -6.43 11.61 -4.34
C MET A 64 -7.24 10.46 -4.97
N LEU A 65 -7.02 10.15 -6.24
CA LEU A 65 -7.65 9.01 -6.91
C LEU A 65 -7.26 7.68 -6.28
N ILE A 66 -5.97 7.47 -5.99
CA ILE A 66 -5.47 6.26 -5.32
C ILE A 66 -6.14 6.09 -3.96
N MET A 67 -6.29 7.16 -3.19
CA MET A 67 -6.93 7.15 -1.88
C MET A 67 -8.40 6.67 -1.97
N TYR A 68 -9.16 7.15 -2.96
CA TYR A 68 -10.53 6.68 -3.19
C TYR A 68 -10.57 5.24 -3.74
N CYS A 69 -9.67 4.88 -4.65
CA CYS A 69 -9.59 3.54 -5.21
C CYS A 69 -9.07 2.47 -4.23
N SER A 70 -8.44 2.86 -3.12
CA SER A 70 -7.96 1.93 -2.09
C SER A 70 -8.99 1.59 -1.02
N ALA A 71 -10.24 2.09 -1.14
CA ALA A 71 -11.33 1.85 -0.20
C ALA A 71 -10.96 2.11 1.28
N ILE A 72 -10.14 3.16 1.52
CA ILE A 72 -9.70 3.53 2.88
C ILE A 72 -10.88 3.99 3.73
N PHE A 73 -11.81 4.74 3.13
CA PHE A 73 -12.90 5.41 3.83
C PHE A 73 -14.24 4.66 3.82
N TYR A 74 -14.38 3.56 3.08
CA TYR A 74 -15.64 2.84 2.98
C TYR A 74 -15.45 1.32 3.02
N TYR A 75 -16.48 0.65 3.53
CA TYR A 75 -16.57 -0.80 3.49
C TYR A 75 -17.23 -1.24 2.17
N VAL A 76 -16.60 -2.18 1.49
CA VAL A 76 -17.01 -2.64 0.15
C VAL A 76 -18.08 -3.73 0.19
N ASP A 77 -18.68 -4.00 1.36
CA ASP A 77 -19.60 -5.14 1.57
C ASP A 77 -20.87 -5.10 0.72
N LYS A 78 -21.25 -3.94 0.18
CA LYS A 78 -22.54 -3.75 -0.48
C LYS A 78 -22.54 -3.99 -1.99
N VAL A 79 -21.39 -4.09 -2.66
CA VAL A 79 -21.33 -4.18 -4.13
C VAL A 79 -20.26 -5.19 -4.58
N GLU A 80 -20.69 -6.43 -4.84
CA GLU A 80 -19.78 -7.52 -5.24
C GLU A 80 -18.92 -7.23 -6.47
N LYS A 81 -19.45 -6.51 -7.46
CA LYS A 81 -18.72 -6.16 -8.69
C LYS A 81 -17.55 -5.22 -8.43
N VAL A 82 -17.73 -4.25 -7.54
CA VAL A 82 -16.68 -3.28 -7.16
C VAL A 82 -15.58 -3.99 -6.36
N LYS A 83 -15.94 -4.96 -5.54
CA LYS A 83 -15.04 -5.79 -4.75
C LYS A 83 -13.98 -6.49 -5.63
N THR A 84 -14.41 -7.16 -6.70
CA THR A 84 -13.49 -7.86 -7.61
C THR A 84 -12.49 -6.90 -8.25
N VAL A 85 -12.92 -5.71 -8.67
CA VAL A 85 -12.02 -4.70 -9.25
C VAL A 85 -11.02 -4.18 -8.23
N LEU A 86 -11.47 -3.92 -7.00
CA LEU A 86 -10.60 -3.42 -5.93
C LEU A 86 -9.54 -4.45 -5.49
N GLN A 87 -9.84 -5.74 -5.57
CA GLN A 87 -8.90 -6.80 -5.25
C GLN A 87 -7.69 -6.83 -6.19
N PHE A 88 -7.78 -6.28 -7.39
CA PHE A 88 -6.63 -6.10 -8.27
C PHE A 88 -5.72 -4.94 -7.85
N ASN A 89 -6.17 -4.06 -6.95
CA ASN A 89 -5.35 -2.98 -6.44
C ASN A 89 -4.45 -3.49 -5.30
N PRO A 90 -3.12 -3.48 -5.45
CA PRO A 90 -2.20 -3.98 -4.42
C PRO A 90 -2.30 -3.19 -3.10
N LEU A 91 -2.59 -1.89 -3.17
CA LEU A 91 -2.80 -1.06 -1.97
C LEU A 91 -4.05 -1.49 -1.20
N TYR A 92 -5.13 -1.81 -1.89
CA TYR A 92 -6.33 -2.35 -1.26
C TYR A 92 -6.03 -3.65 -0.51
N CYS A 93 -5.27 -4.56 -1.12
CA CYS A 93 -4.88 -5.82 -0.49
C CYS A 93 -4.05 -5.60 0.79
N ILE A 94 -3.09 -4.66 0.76
CA ILE A 94 -2.28 -4.32 1.93
C ILE A 94 -3.17 -3.75 3.05
N ILE A 95 -4.04 -2.79 2.72
CA ILE A 95 -4.93 -2.13 3.69
C ILE A 95 -5.92 -3.13 4.29
N SER A 96 -6.48 -4.03 3.48
CA SER A 96 -7.39 -5.09 3.93
C SER A 96 -6.70 -6.03 4.92
N ASN A 97 -5.45 -6.42 4.68
CA ASN A 97 -4.67 -7.24 5.59
C ASN A 97 -4.39 -6.53 6.92
N VAL A 98 -4.00 -5.25 6.88
CA VAL A 98 -3.81 -4.45 8.11
C VAL A 98 -5.13 -4.32 8.89
N ARG A 99 -6.22 -4.07 8.20
CA ARG A 99 -7.57 -3.95 8.81
C ARG A 99 -7.98 -5.24 9.49
N CYS A 100 -7.80 -6.39 8.84
CA CYS A 100 -8.13 -7.69 9.41
C CYS A 100 -7.38 -7.95 10.73
N VAL A 101 -6.08 -7.69 10.76
CA VAL A 101 -5.26 -7.93 11.96
C VAL A 101 -5.59 -6.94 13.08
N VAL A 102 -5.73 -5.66 12.74
CA VAL A 102 -5.91 -4.59 13.74
C VAL A 102 -7.34 -4.51 14.26
N MET A 103 -8.34 -4.59 13.38
CA MET A 103 -9.75 -4.35 13.76
C MET A 103 -10.51 -5.64 14.07
N GLU A 104 -10.22 -6.73 13.37
CA GLU A 104 -10.92 -8.00 13.51
C GLU A 104 -10.18 -8.96 14.44
N GLY A 105 -8.94 -8.65 14.82
CA GLY A 105 -8.10 -9.53 15.66
C GLY A 105 -7.79 -10.88 15.02
N GLY A 106 -8.00 -10.99 13.70
CA GLY A 106 -7.75 -12.19 12.91
C GLY A 106 -6.27 -12.36 12.57
N SER A 107 -5.85 -13.61 12.29
CA SER A 107 -4.51 -13.86 11.80
C SER A 107 -4.45 -13.75 10.28
N LEU A 108 -3.32 -13.26 9.72
CA LEU A 108 -3.09 -13.19 8.27
C LEU A 108 -3.12 -14.56 7.60
N PHE A 109 -2.78 -15.62 8.34
CA PHE A 109 -2.64 -16.95 7.80
C PHE A 109 -3.94 -17.75 7.78
N THR A 110 -4.88 -17.44 8.68
CA THR A 110 -6.09 -18.27 8.89
C THR A 110 -7.37 -17.53 8.50
N SER A 111 -7.36 -16.22 8.48
CA SER A 111 -8.55 -15.40 8.20
C SER A 111 -8.80 -15.29 6.69
N MET A 112 -10.06 -15.26 6.33
CA MET A 112 -10.50 -14.95 4.97
C MET A 112 -11.17 -13.59 4.97
N SER A 113 -10.60 -12.65 4.23
CA SER A 113 -11.25 -11.36 3.98
C SER A 113 -11.95 -11.42 2.63
N TYR A 114 -13.26 -11.25 2.67
CA TYR A 114 -14.08 -11.12 1.46
C TYR A 114 -14.00 -12.32 0.47
N GLY A 115 -13.86 -13.54 1.00
CA GLY A 115 -13.88 -14.77 0.18
C GLY A 115 -12.55 -15.16 -0.45
N ILE A 116 -11.48 -14.39 -0.19
CA ILE A 116 -10.10 -14.73 -0.56
C ILE A 116 -9.27 -14.82 0.72
N SER A 117 -8.34 -15.77 0.77
CA SER A 117 -7.45 -15.85 1.94
C SER A 117 -6.53 -14.63 2.00
N ASN A 118 -6.35 -14.08 3.19
CA ASN A 118 -5.47 -12.93 3.42
C ASN A 118 -4.04 -13.22 2.95
N LEU A 119 -3.60 -14.47 3.04
CA LEU A 119 -2.32 -14.92 2.54
C LEU A 119 -2.20 -14.73 1.03
N THR A 120 -3.25 -15.03 0.26
CA THR A 120 -3.25 -14.83 -1.20
C THR A 120 -3.14 -13.33 -1.56
N MET A 121 -3.88 -12.47 -0.86
CA MET A 121 -3.79 -11.02 -1.03
C MET A 121 -2.39 -10.49 -0.66
N MET A 122 -1.78 -11.04 0.38
CA MET A 122 -0.44 -10.69 0.81
C MET A 122 0.62 -11.08 -0.24
N LEU A 123 0.56 -12.30 -0.75
CA LEU A 123 1.49 -12.78 -1.79
C LEU A 123 1.33 -11.99 -3.09
N TYR A 124 0.10 -11.67 -3.47
CA TYR A 124 -0.18 -10.85 -4.65
C TYR A 124 0.43 -9.44 -4.50
N SER A 125 0.19 -8.77 -3.37
CA SER A 125 0.71 -7.42 -3.13
C SER A 125 2.24 -7.40 -3.03
N LEU A 126 2.85 -8.44 -2.46
CA LEU A 126 4.30 -8.60 -2.41
C LEU A 126 4.89 -8.81 -3.80
N GLY A 127 4.30 -9.71 -4.60
CA GLY A 127 4.74 -9.94 -5.97
C GLY A 127 4.66 -8.67 -6.82
N PHE A 128 3.55 -7.94 -6.72
CA PHE A 128 3.37 -6.68 -7.43
C PHE A 128 4.38 -5.61 -6.99
N SER A 129 4.65 -5.49 -5.68
CA SER A 129 5.62 -4.54 -5.13
C SER A 129 7.04 -4.83 -5.60
N LEU A 130 7.43 -6.11 -5.67
CA LEU A 130 8.75 -6.52 -6.17
C LEU A 130 8.90 -6.24 -7.68
N VAL A 131 7.88 -6.53 -8.48
CA VAL A 131 7.89 -6.21 -9.92
C VAL A 131 8.01 -4.70 -10.13
N ALA A 132 7.22 -3.91 -9.41
CA ALA A 132 7.29 -2.46 -9.48
C ALA A 132 8.67 -1.93 -9.06
N LEU A 133 9.29 -2.53 -8.05
CA LEU A 133 10.63 -2.15 -7.60
C LEU A 133 11.69 -2.44 -8.66
N VAL A 134 11.64 -3.60 -9.30
CA VAL A 134 12.56 -3.96 -10.39
C VAL A 134 12.40 -2.96 -11.55
N ILE A 135 11.16 -2.64 -11.95
CA ILE A 135 10.89 -1.66 -12.99
C ILE A 135 11.47 -0.29 -12.59
N GLY A 136 11.24 0.16 -11.35
CA GLY A 136 11.76 1.42 -10.82
C GLY A 136 13.28 1.50 -10.88
N ILE A 137 13.98 0.44 -10.44
CA ILE A 137 15.44 0.38 -10.49
C ILE A 137 15.97 0.39 -11.93
N VAL A 138 15.36 -0.37 -12.83
CA VAL A 138 15.76 -0.42 -14.25
C VAL A 138 15.56 0.93 -14.91
N MET A 139 14.42 1.57 -14.70
CA MET A 139 14.13 2.91 -15.23
C MET A 139 15.12 3.95 -14.68
N PHE A 140 15.39 3.92 -13.39
CA PHE A 140 16.32 4.84 -12.76
C PHE A 140 17.75 4.67 -13.32
N LYS A 141 18.27 3.43 -13.35
CA LYS A 141 19.61 3.14 -13.89
C LYS A 141 19.75 3.52 -15.37
N LYS A 142 18.72 3.27 -16.18
CA LYS A 142 18.77 3.58 -17.62
C LYS A 142 18.77 5.09 -17.89
N ASN A 143 18.18 5.88 -17.02
CA ASN A 143 18.01 7.31 -17.24
C ASN A 143 18.96 8.18 -16.41
N GLN A 144 19.75 7.60 -15.49
CA GLN A 144 20.67 8.35 -14.62
C GLN A 144 21.69 9.20 -15.42
N ASP A 145 22.17 8.72 -16.57
CA ASP A 145 23.13 9.44 -17.41
C ASP A 145 22.51 10.67 -18.09
N LYS A 146 21.19 10.64 -18.29
CA LYS A 146 20.45 11.76 -18.89
C LYS A 146 20.13 12.87 -17.88
N PHE A 147 20.15 12.56 -16.58
CA PHE A 147 19.91 13.56 -15.52
C PHE A 147 20.95 14.67 -15.52
N ILE A 148 22.21 14.34 -15.89
CA ILE A 148 23.32 15.28 -15.95
C ILE A 148 23.15 16.28 -17.12
N LEU A 149 22.41 15.91 -18.15
CA LEU A 149 22.18 16.72 -19.34
C LEU A 149 20.96 17.67 -19.23
N HIS A 150 20.10 17.47 -18.22
CA HIS A 150 18.87 18.26 -18.03
C HIS A 150 18.89 19.15 -16.76
N ILE A 151 20.00 19.16 -16.02
CA ILE A 151 20.29 20.12 -14.94
C ILE A 151 21.16 21.25 -15.50
#